data_4118e1e74bc7aeb5d9861e01c7b5ced2
#
_entry.id   4118e1e74bc7aeb5d9861e01c7b5ced2
#
_cell.length_a   1.000
_cell.length_b   1.000
_cell.length_c   1.000
_cell.angle_alpha   90.00
_cell.angle_beta   90.00
_cell.angle_gamma   90.00
#
_symmetry.space_group_name_H-M   'P 1'
#
loop_
_entity.id
_entity.type
_entity.pdbx_description
1 polymer ?
#
loop_
_entity_poly.entity_id
_entity_poly.type
_entity_poly.pdbx_seq_one_letter_code
_entity_poly.pdbx_strand_id
1 'polypeptide(L)'
;MDFFMIVSLLGGLALFLYGMSMLGSGLEKLSGGRLEQTLEKLTNNVFKGVLLGALVTGAIQSSSATTVIVVGLVNARILKLRQAIGIIMGANIGTTVTAHILRLSDLSSDNFFLMLLKPTTLAPVVGIIGILMVMAGKKQKYKTLGEILLGFCILFTGMFNMEAAVSPLSESPEFAGLFASLSNPVIGVLVGAGVTAIIQSSSASIGILQALSSTGIITWSSAIPIILGQNIGTCITPILASIGASKNAKRTAAVHLSFNIIGTCVFLIVIYTIQSISPFSFWDLPIDKGGIANFHTTFNVCVTLMFLPFVGLLEKLVIHLIPDQQTADEVDDPAIALDDRLLTSPGLAIQHCRDAVLQMGKLARKNFSASVRQLEQYNHKEAEKIREREDTIDRLEDRLGNYMLKIPQDNLSEQSSATISALLHILSEFERIGDYSINLVEFAENMESTGAEFSPQAQFELTTIGEAVGEAIDMALGCFEKQDLALAETIEPLEEVVDQMQETLKDRHINRLRNGQCTVDAAFPFVESLSCLERISDHCSNIGVYMISYVRGSDEVDHHTYIMQLHSGQVGHYNEQFRRYTEKYYDQIRSAKA
;
A
#
# COMPACT_ATOMS: atom_id res chain seq x y z
N MET A 1 -39.37 -22.31 6.17
CA MET A 1 -39.14 -21.12 5.33
C MET A 1 -39.74 -21.35 3.96
N ASP A 2 -40.60 -20.45 3.50
CA ASP A 2 -41.12 -20.45 2.13
C ASP A 2 -40.01 -19.96 1.15
N PHE A 3 -40.10 -20.40 -0.13
CA PHE A 3 -39.15 -20.00 -1.19
C PHE A 3 -39.01 -18.47 -1.30
N PHE A 4 -40.10 -17.74 -1.22
CA PHE A 4 -40.08 -16.27 -1.31
C PHE A 4 -39.36 -15.59 -0.12
N MET A 5 -39.46 -16.15 1.07
CA MET A 5 -38.73 -15.69 2.26
C MET A 5 -37.21 -15.88 2.06
N ILE A 6 -36.78 -17.02 1.51
CA ILE A 6 -35.38 -17.29 1.22
C ILE A 6 -34.84 -16.31 0.18
N VAL A 7 -35.59 -16.09 -0.90
CA VAL A 7 -35.19 -15.12 -1.95
C VAL A 7 -35.14 -13.71 -1.40
N SER A 8 -36.09 -13.30 -0.56
CA SER A 8 -36.11 -11.99 0.09
C SER A 8 -34.94 -11.81 1.07
N LEU A 9 -34.65 -12.86 1.86
CA LEU A 9 -33.50 -12.85 2.79
C LEU A 9 -32.17 -12.73 2.04
N LEU A 10 -31.99 -13.53 0.98
CA LEU A 10 -30.78 -13.49 0.15
C LEU A 10 -30.65 -12.15 -0.61
N GLY A 11 -31.77 -11.60 -1.09
CA GLY A 11 -31.81 -10.28 -1.71
C GLY A 11 -31.43 -9.16 -0.73
N GLY A 12 -31.97 -9.23 0.50
CA GLY A 12 -31.57 -8.33 1.60
C GLY A 12 -30.10 -8.45 1.95
N LEU A 13 -29.57 -9.69 2.02
CA LEU A 13 -28.15 -9.96 2.27
C LEU A 13 -27.26 -9.41 1.13
N ALA A 14 -27.66 -9.57 -0.11
CA ALA A 14 -26.92 -9.02 -1.26
C ALA A 14 -26.82 -7.49 -1.19
N LEU A 15 -27.93 -6.80 -0.91
CA LEU A 15 -27.91 -5.34 -0.70
C LEU A 15 -27.07 -4.95 0.50
N PHE A 16 -27.16 -5.66 1.61
CA PHE A 16 -26.37 -5.41 2.81
C PHE A 16 -24.87 -5.52 2.53
N LEU A 17 -24.42 -6.61 1.86
CA LEU A 17 -23.04 -6.84 1.48
C LEU A 17 -22.54 -5.78 0.50
N TYR A 18 -23.35 -5.42 -0.49
CA TYR A 18 -22.99 -4.39 -1.47
C TYR A 18 -22.89 -3.01 -0.81
N GLY A 19 -23.83 -2.63 0.05
CA GLY A 19 -23.79 -1.39 0.80
C GLY A 19 -22.58 -1.29 1.72
N MET A 20 -22.21 -2.40 2.39
CA MET A 20 -21.03 -2.48 3.23
C MET A 20 -19.75 -2.36 2.41
N SER A 21 -19.67 -3.02 1.25
CA SER A 21 -18.53 -2.92 0.33
C SER A 21 -18.36 -1.48 -0.20
N MET A 22 -19.45 -0.86 -0.63
CA MET A 22 -19.45 0.51 -1.14
C MET A 22 -19.01 1.53 -0.07
N LEU A 23 -19.50 1.37 1.16
CA LEU A 23 -19.14 2.21 2.31
C LEU A 23 -17.65 2.04 2.64
N GLY A 24 -17.15 0.80 2.71
CA GLY A 24 -15.76 0.49 3.00
C GLY A 24 -14.81 1.03 1.93
N SER A 25 -15.07 0.73 0.65
CA SER A 25 -14.25 1.23 -0.47
C SER A 25 -14.26 2.76 -0.57
N GLY A 26 -15.41 3.40 -0.28
CA GLY A 26 -15.49 4.86 -0.25
C GLY A 26 -14.62 5.47 0.86
N LEU A 27 -14.64 4.88 2.06
CA LEU A 27 -13.80 5.32 3.19
C LEU A 27 -12.31 5.09 2.91
N GLU A 28 -11.94 3.98 2.28
CA GLU A 28 -10.58 3.67 1.85
C GLU A 28 -10.08 4.69 0.81
N LYS A 29 -10.86 4.96 -0.26
CA LYS A 29 -10.57 5.99 -1.25
C LYS A 29 -10.39 7.37 -0.62
N LEU A 30 -11.22 7.72 0.37
CA LEU A 30 -11.15 9.01 1.06
C LEU A 30 -9.89 9.12 1.92
N SER A 31 -9.40 8.02 2.48
CA SER A 31 -8.17 7.96 3.28
C SER A 31 -6.91 8.10 2.42
N GLY A 32 -6.99 7.77 1.12
CA GLY A 32 -5.90 7.89 0.15
C GLY A 32 -4.65 7.08 0.52
N GLY A 33 -4.81 5.91 1.16
CA GLY A 33 -3.71 5.05 1.59
C GLY A 33 -2.94 5.55 2.83
N ARG A 34 -3.35 6.68 3.44
CA ARG A 34 -2.66 7.24 4.62
C ARG A 34 -2.78 6.37 5.87
N LEU A 35 -3.88 5.62 5.99
CA LEU A 35 -4.10 4.72 7.12
C LEU A 35 -3.12 3.55 7.08
N GLU A 36 -2.91 2.98 5.91
CA GLU A 36 -2.02 1.86 5.66
C GLU A 36 -0.54 2.28 5.84
N GLN A 37 -0.16 3.45 5.31
CA GLN A 37 1.17 4.04 5.53
C GLN A 37 1.44 4.29 7.03
N THR A 38 0.40 4.63 7.78
CA THR A 38 0.48 4.82 9.22
C THR A 38 0.73 3.48 9.94
N LEU A 39 0.15 2.37 9.44
CA LEU A 39 0.44 1.01 9.93
C LEU A 39 1.93 0.68 9.86
N GLU A 40 2.58 1.03 8.77
CA GLU A 40 4.00 0.79 8.56
C GLU A 40 4.89 1.61 9.50
N LYS A 41 4.63 2.92 9.61
CA LYS A 41 5.53 3.88 10.29
C LYS A 41 5.42 3.90 11.81
N LEU A 42 4.24 3.62 12.39
CA LEU A 42 3.98 3.86 13.82
C LEU A 42 3.99 2.61 14.71
N THR A 43 4.25 1.43 14.19
CA THR A 43 4.10 0.16 14.92
C THR A 43 5.34 -0.32 15.68
N ASN A 44 6.16 0.57 16.21
CA ASN A 44 7.34 0.20 17.01
C ASN A 44 7.00 -0.37 18.40
N ASN A 45 5.72 -0.37 18.82
CA ASN A 45 5.22 -0.89 20.09
C ASN A 45 3.89 -1.63 19.86
N VAL A 46 3.73 -2.80 20.52
CA VAL A 46 2.52 -3.63 20.43
C VAL A 46 1.25 -2.86 20.76
N PHE A 47 1.27 -2.03 21.82
CA PHE A 47 0.12 -1.23 22.21
C PHE A 47 -0.29 -0.22 21.13
N LYS A 48 0.68 0.46 20.50
CA LYS A 48 0.41 1.33 19.35
C LYS A 48 -0.13 0.53 18.16
N GLY A 49 0.38 -0.70 17.95
CA GLY A 49 -0.13 -1.63 16.95
C GLY A 49 -1.61 -1.96 17.17
N VAL A 50 -2.02 -2.25 18.41
CA VAL A 50 -3.43 -2.51 18.77
C VAL A 50 -4.32 -1.30 18.48
N LEU A 51 -3.91 -0.12 18.94
CA LEU A 51 -4.68 1.10 18.70
C LEU A 51 -4.82 1.39 17.21
N LEU A 52 -3.73 1.25 16.47
CA LEU A 52 -3.69 1.52 15.04
C LEU A 52 -4.50 0.49 14.24
N GLY A 53 -4.36 -0.81 14.58
CA GLY A 53 -5.17 -1.86 13.98
C GLY A 53 -6.67 -1.65 14.19
N ALA A 54 -7.06 -1.20 15.41
CA ALA A 54 -8.46 -0.88 15.71
C ALA A 54 -8.95 0.34 14.90
N LEU A 55 -8.16 1.40 14.80
CA LEU A 55 -8.50 2.61 14.04
C LEU A 55 -8.61 2.32 12.54
N VAL A 56 -7.63 1.64 11.97
CA VAL A 56 -7.59 1.32 10.54
C VAL A 56 -8.76 0.40 10.18
N THR A 57 -8.98 -0.68 10.93
CA THR A 57 -10.09 -1.60 10.66
C THR A 57 -11.45 -0.92 10.86
N GLY A 58 -11.60 -0.12 11.91
CA GLY A 58 -12.82 0.65 12.14
C GLY A 58 -13.10 1.67 11.04
N ALA A 59 -12.07 2.27 10.46
CA ALA A 59 -12.19 3.22 9.33
C ALA A 59 -12.47 2.50 8.00
N ILE A 60 -11.70 1.45 7.66
CA ILE A 60 -11.85 0.68 6.41
C ILE A 60 -13.10 -0.22 6.46
N GLN A 61 -13.63 -0.53 7.65
CA GLN A 61 -14.77 -1.44 7.88
C GLN A 61 -14.49 -2.88 7.40
N SER A 62 -13.22 -3.27 7.28
CA SER A 62 -12.80 -4.61 6.82
C SER A 62 -11.59 -5.11 7.60
N SER A 63 -11.82 -6.02 8.55
CA SER A 63 -10.73 -6.71 9.26
C SER A 63 -9.99 -7.70 8.35
N SER A 64 -10.69 -8.29 7.39
CA SER A 64 -10.09 -9.19 6.41
C SER A 64 -9.06 -8.44 5.55
N ALA A 65 -9.40 -7.27 5.01
CA ALA A 65 -8.47 -6.43 4.25
C ALA A 65 -7.27 -6.03 5.13
N THR A 66 -7.51 -5.50 6.34
CA THR A 66 -6.44 -5.11 7.25
C THR A 66 -5.49 -6.28 7.56
N THR A 67 -6.02 -7.48 7.84
CA THR A 67 -5.17 -8.64 8.16
C THR A 67 -4.41 -9.19 6.95
N VAL A 68 -5.00 -9.16 5.74
CA VAL A 68 -4.30 -9.52 4.50
C VAL A 68 -3.16 -8.54 4.21
N ILE A 69 -3.39 -7.23 4.36
CA ILE A 69 -2.34 -6.20 4.25
C ILE A 69 -1.21 -6.50 5.24
N VAL A 70 -1.52 -6.79 6.51
CA VAL A 70 -0.51 -7.11 7.53
C VAL A 70 0.28 -8.37 7.15
N VAL A 71 -0.38 -9.42 6.62
CA VAL A 71 0.29 -10.62 6.09
C VAL A 71 1.22 -10.25 4.94
N GLY A 72 0.79 -9.39 4.01
CA GLY A 72 1.60 -8.87 2.91
C GLY A 72 2.82 -8.08 3.39
N LEU A 73 2.63 -7.13 4.32
CA LEU A 73 3.73 -6.33 4.89
C LEU A 73 4.76 -7.17 5.64
N VAL A 74 4.32 -8.24 6.33
CA VAL A 74 5.24 -9.20 6.97
C VAL A 74 5.95 -10.05 5.92
N ASN A 75 5.25 -10.44 4.84
CA ASN A 75 5.84 -11.18 3.73
C ASN A 75 6.91 -10.35 3.01
N ALA A 76 6.65 -9.08 2.78
CA ALA A 76 7.57 -8.09 2.23
C ALA A 76 8.70 -7.67 3.23
N ARG A 77 8.78 -8.26 4.41
CA ARG A 77 9.75 -7.95 5.49
C ARG A 77 9.68 -6.52 6.05
N ILE A 78 8.63 -5.78 5.72
CA ILE A 78 8.40 -4.40 6.18
C ILE A 78 7.99 -4.40 7.65
N LEU A 79 7.10 -5.32 8.05
CA LEU A 79 6.69 -5.49 9.43
C LEU A 79 7.30 -6.74 10.06
N LYS A 80 7.73 -6.62 11.31
CA LYS A 80 8.14 -7.77 12.12
C LYS A 80 6.91 -8.49 12.66
N LEU A 81 6.99 -9.81 12.85
CA LEU A 81 5.91 -10.65 13.40
C LEU A 81 5.30 -10.05 14.68
N ARG A 82 6.13 -9.57 15.59
CA ARG A 82 5.69 -8.97 16.86
C ARG A 82 4.84 -7.71 16.70
N GLN A 83 5.12 -6.90 15.68
CA GLN A 83 4.32 -5.72 15.33
C GLN A 83 2.97 -6.15 14.75
N ALA A 84 2.99 -7.15 13.86
CA ALA A 84 1.79 -7.72 13.26
C ALA A 84 0.81 -8.28 14.31
N ILE A 85 1.30 -8.91 15.37
CA ILE A 85 0.46 -9.41 16.48
C ILE A 85 -0.38 -8.28 17.06
N GLY A 86 0.23 -7.11 17.35
CA GLY A 86 -0.50 -5.96 17.89
C GLY A 86 -1.59 -5.47 16.94
N ILE A 87 -1.26 -5.34 15.66
CA ILE A 87 -2.22 -4.85 14.66
C ILE A 87 -3.40 -5.82 14.49
N ILE A 88 -3.15 -7.14 14.47
CA ILE A 88 -4.20 -8.16 14.36
C ILE A 88 -5.15 -8.13 15.55
N MET A 89 -4.61 -8.02 16.77
CA MET A 89 -5.43 -7.87 17.97
C MET A 89 -6.30 -6.60 17.91
N GLY A 90 -5.74 -5.50 17.42
CA GLY A 90 -6.47 -4.26 17.18
C GLY A 90 -7.53 -4.39 16.10
N ALA A 91 -7.24 -5.05 15.00
CA ALA A 91 -8.18 -5.28 13.91
C ALA A 91 -9.46 -6.01 14.38
N ASN A 92 -9.32 -6.98 15.28
CA ASN A 92 -10.47 -7.65 15.88
C ASN A 92 -11.36 -6.68 16.70
N ILE A 93 -10.76 -5.74 17.44
CA ILE A 93 -11.52 -4.68 18.13
C ILE A 93 -12.20 -3.77 17.09
N GLY A 94 -11.46 -3.33 16.05
CA GLY A 94 -11.98 -2.44 15.01
C GLY A 94 -13.22 -3.00 14.28
N THR A 95 -13.29 -4.32 14.09
CA THR A 95 -14.44 -5.01 13.50
C THR A 95 -15.74 -4.76 14.27
N THR A 96 -15.66 -4.56 15.58
CA THR A 96 -16.85 -4.35 16.40
C THR A 96 -17.58 -3.04 16.13
N VAL A 97 -16.90 -2.05 15.52
CA VAL A 97 -17.49 -0.77 15.13
C VAL A 97 -18.68 -0.99 14.19
N THR A 98 -18.60 -1.93 13.25
CA THR A 98 -19.69 -2.27 12.33
C THR A 98 -20.94 -2.71 13.11
N ALA A 99 -20.79 -3.60 14.10
CA ALA A 99 -21.90 -4.07 14.92
C ALA A 99 -22.60 -2.91 15.66
N HIS A 100 -21.83 -1.91 16.11
CA HIS A 100 -22.38 -0.71 16.74
C HIS A 100 -23.04 0.24 15.74
N ILE A 101 -22.61 0.31 14.50
CA ILE A 101 -23.32 1.04 13.45
C ILE A 101 -24.68 0.39 13.19
N LEU A 102 -24.72 -0.93 13.06
CA LEU A 102 -25.94 -1.68 12.76
C LEU A 102 -26.98 -1.61 13.89
N ARG A 103 -26.53 -1.62 15.18
CA ARG A 103 -27.45 -1.47 16.33
C ARG A 103 -28.20 -0.14 16.36
N LEU A 104 -27.76 0.88 15.64
CA LEU A 104 -28.47 2.15 15.56
C LEU A 104 -29.89 1.99 15.02
N SER A 105 -30.20 0.89 14.30
CA SER A 105 -31.55 0.57 13.84
C SER A 105 -32.55 0.33 14.98
N ASP A 106 -32.09 -0.06 16.17
CA ASP A 106 -32.94 -0.31 17.34
C ASP A 106 -33.18 0.94 18.23
N LEU A 107 -32.66 2.11 17.83
CA LEU A 107 -32.88 3.34 18.58
C LEU A 107 -34.39 3.63 18.66
N SER A 108 -34.98 3.50 19.86
CA SER A 108 -36.35 3.89 20.18
C SER A 108 -36.31 5.18 21.00
N SER A 109 -36.90 6.24 20.51
CA SER A 109 -37.04 7.52 21.25
C SER A 109 -38.17 8.32 20.67
N ASP A 110 -38.92 8.98 21.54
CA ASP A 110 -39.98 9.91 21.18
C ASP A 110 -39.46 11.33 20.90
N ASN A 111 -38.15 11.56 21.07
CA ASN A 111 -37.51 12.84 20.78
C ASN A 111 -37.33 13.00 19.27
N PHE A 112 -37.84 14.09 18.71
CA PHE A 112 -37.80 14.41 17.27
C PHE A 112 -36.36 14.35 16.69
N PHE A 113 -35.36 14.89 17.40
CA PHE A 113 -33.98 14.86 16.94
C PHE A 113 -33.40 13.43 16.92
N LEU A 114 -33.76 12.61 17.90
CA LEU A 114 -33.32 11.19 17.92
C LEU A 114 -34.09 10.37 16.88
N MET A 115 -35.33 10.69 16.55
CA MET A 115 -36.06 10.08 15.43
C MET A 115 -35.41 10.36 14.08
N LEU A 116 -34.85 11.55 13.86
CA LEU A 116 -34.10 11.88 12.65
C LEU A 116 -32.81 11.07 12.52
N LEU A 117 -32.22 10.69 13.63
CA LEU A 117 -30.99 9.88 13.65
C LEU A 117 -31.25 8.37 13.52
N LYS A 118 -32.51 7.91 13.59
CA LYS A 118 -32.86 6.52 13.32
C LYS A 118 -32.48 6.15 11.87
N PRO A 119 -31.83 5.03 11.63
CA PRO A 119 -31.49 4.61 10.27
C PRO A 119 -32.68 4.47 9.34
N THR A 120 -33.88 4.18 9.87
CA THR A 120 -35.13 4.15 9.08
C THR A 120 -35.44 5.48 8.43
N THR A 121 -35.08 6.60 9.07
CA THR A 121 -35.29 7.98 8.57
C THR A 121 -34.00 8.52 7.94
N LEU A 122 -32.87 8.30 8.60
CA LEU A 122 -31.56 8.83 8.20
C LEU A 122 -31.08 8.20 6.89
N ALA A 123 -31.20 6.89 6.73
CA ALA A 123 -30.67 6.20 5.55
C ALA A 123 -31.28 6.68 4.22
N PRO A 124 -32.61 6.83 4.07
CA PRO A 124 -33.17 7.45 2.87
C PRO A 124 -32.71 8.88 2.63
N VAL A 125 -32.63 9.70 3.68
CA VAL A 125 -32.20 11.10 3.56
C VAL A 125 -30.76 11.21 3.08
N VAL A 126 -29.84 10.45 3.71
CA VAL A 126 -28.45 10.46 3.27
C VAL A 126 -28.29 9.80 1.90
N GLY A 127 -29.14 8.85 1.54
CA GLY A 127 -29.19 8.25 0.21
C GLY A 127 -29.54 9.27 -0.88
N ILE A 128 -30.53 10.14 -0.62
CA ILE A 128 -30.90 11.24 -1.54
C ILE A 128 -29.71 12.22 -1.69
N ILE A 129 -29.09 12.61 -0.58
CA ILE A 129 -27.90 13.47 -0.61
C ILE A 129 -26.76 12.77 -1.38
N GLY A 130 -26.54 11.51 -1.10
CA GLY A 130 -25.50 10.69 -1.73
C GLY A 130 -25.64 10.63 -3.24
N ILE A 131 -26.86 10.33 -3.76
CA ILE A 131 -27.08 10.26 -5.22
C ILE A 131 -26.90 11.62 -5.88
N LEU A 132 -27.35 12.71 -5.24
CA LEU A 132 -27.13 14.05 -5.75
C LEU A 132 -25.65 14.41 -5.80
N MET A 133 -24.86 14.02 -4.80
CA MET A 133 -23.41 14.23 -4.79
C MET A 133 -22.69 13.43 -5.85
N VAL A 134 -23.10 12.19 -6.13
CA VAL A 134 -22.52 11.35 -7.19
C VAL A 134 -22.85 11.93 -8.57
N MET A 135 -24.12 12.34 -8.80
CA MET A 135 -24.56 12.82 -10.12
C MET A 135 -24.14 14.26 -10.43
N ALA A 136 -24.18 15.15 -9.45
CA ALA A 136 -23.90 16.58 -9.63
C ALA A 136 -22.49 17.00 -9.17
N GLY A 137 -21.75 16.14 -8.47
CA GLY A 137 -20.42 16.44 -7.92
C GLY A 137 -19.37 16.59 -9.03
N LYS A 138 -18.79 17.78 -9.15
CA LYS A 138 -17.70 18.04 -10.13
C LYS A 138 -16.34 17.53 -9.65
N LYS A 139 -16.09 17.45 -8.33
CA LYS A 139 -14.83 16.97 -7.76
C LYS A 139 -14.98 15.54 -7.28
N GLN A 140 -13.98 14.69 -7.55
CA GLN A 140 -13.97 13.28 -7.17
C GLN A 140 -14.25 13.07 -5.67
N LYS A 141 -13.71 13.92 -4.79
CA LYS A 141 -13.96 13.86 -3.36
C LYS A 141 -15.45 13.89 -3.00
N TYR A 142 -16.26 14.70 -3.70
CA TYR A 142 -17.70 14.75 -3.46
C TYR A 142 -18.42 13.51 -3.98
N LYS A 143 -17.96 12.94 -5.11
CA LYS A 143 -18.49 11.67 -5.62
C LYS A 143 -18.23 10.53 -4.63
N THR A 144 -16.99 10.42 -4.14
CA THR A 144 -16.61 9.41 -3.14
C THR A 144 -17.41 9.57 -1.84
N LEU A 145 -17.63 10.82 -1.36
CA LEU A 145 -18.49 11.05 -0.20
C LEU A 145 -19.95 10.64 -0.49
N GLY A 146 -20.42 10.91 -1.70
CA GLY A 146 -21.74 10.44 -2.16
C GLY A 146 -21.87 8.92 -2.18
N GLU A 147 -20.83 8.22 -2.63
CA GLU A 147 -20.75 6.75 -2.60
C GLU A 147 -20.85 6.21 -1.16
N ILE A 148 -20.13 6.83 -0.20
CA ILE A 148 -20.22 6.46 1.22
C ILE A 148 -21.65 6.61 1.76
N LEU A 149 -22.31 7.71 1.45
CA LEU A 149 -23.70 7.98 1.89
C LEU A 149 -24.70 7.00 1.25
N LEU A 150 -24.51 6.67 -0.04
CA LEU A 150 -25.30 5.64 -0.73
C LEU A 150 -25.04 4.25 -0.16
N GLY A 151 -23.78 3.91 0.12
CA GLY A 151 -23.39 2.65 0.77
C GLY A 151 -24.11 2.47 2.11
N PHE A 152 -24.14 3.54 2.93
CA PHE A 152 -24.90 3.55 4.18
C PHE A 152 -26.41 3.32 3.96
N CYS A 153 -27.01 3.98 2.97
CA CYS A 153 -28.42 3.80 2.64
C CYS A 153 -28.74 2.35 2.20
N ILE A 154 -27.94 1.82 1.27
CA ILE A 154 -28.12 0.47 0.72
C ILE A 154 -27.92 -0.59 1.82
N LEU A 155 -26.91 -0.41 2.70
CA LEU A 155 -26.61 -1.31 3.82
C LEU A 155 -27.84 -1.44 4.75
N PHE A 156 -28.40 -0.31 5.19
CA PHE A 156 -29.57 -0.37 6.07
C PHE A 156 -30.83 -0.85 5.35
N THR A 157 -31.02 -0.54 4.07
CA THR A 157 -32.10 -1.10 3.26
C THR A 157 -31.99 -2.63 3.19
N GLY A 158 -30.79 -3.16 2.94
CA GLY A 158 -30.54 -4.60 2.98
C GLY A 158 -30.84 -5.23 4.34
N MET A 159 -30.43 -4.56 5.43
CA MET A 159 -30.71 -5.02 6.79
C MET A 159 -32.21 -5.06 7.08
N PHE A 160 -32.95 -4.02 6.75
CA PHE A 160 -34.42 -4.00 6.95
C PHE A 160 -35.14 -5.06 6.10
N ASN A 161 -34.66 -5.32 4.87
CA ASN A 161 -35.21 -6.40 4.05
C ASN A 161 -34.95 -7.78 4.67
N MET A 162 -33.74 -8.00 5.25
CA MET A 162 -33.47 -9.24 5.98
C MET A 162 -34.38 -9.39 7.20
N GLU A 163 -34.54 -8.34 8.00
CA GLU A 163 -35.43 -8.35 9.17
C GLU A 163 -36.89 -8.66 8.78
N ALA A 164 -37.39 -8.00 7.73
CA ALA A 164 -38.73 -8.23 7.22
C ALA A 164 -38.91 -9.68 6.72
N ALA A 165 -37.88 -10.23 6.05
CA ALA A 165 -37.91 -11.60 5.56
C ALA A 165 -37.95 -12.64 6.69
N VAL A 166 -37.26 -12.40 7.81
CA VAL A 166 -37.20 -13.36 8.93
C VAL A 166 -38.28 -13.13 9.99
N SER A 167 -38.97 -12.00 9.97
CA SER A 167 -40.00 -11.66 10.94
C SER A 167 -41.09 -12.74 11.09
N PRO A 168 -41.61 -13.40 10.02
CA PRO A 168 -42.61 -14.48 10.16
C PRO A 168 -42.08 -15.73 10.87
N LEU A 169 -40.73 -15.88 11.00
CA LEU A 169 -40.13 -17.01 11.70
C LEU A 169 -40.27 -16.94 13.21
N SER A 170 -40.63 -15.75 13.75
CA SER A 170 -40.87 -15.53 15.18
C SER A 170 -41.92 -16.47 15.75
N GLU A 171 -42.86 -16.95 14.92
CA GLU A 171 -43.91 -17.85 15.31
C GLU A 171 -43.63 -19.33 14.95
N SER A 172 -42.46 -19.66 14.36
CA SER A 172 -42.12 -21.03 13.92
C SER A 172 -41.49 -21.84 15.05
N PRO A 173 -42.15 -22.92 15.53
CA PRO A 173 -41.56 -23.81 16.55
C PRO A 173 -40.26 -24.51 16.05
N GLU A 174 -40.19 -24.84 14.75
CA GLU A 174 -39.04 -25.49 14.14
C GLU A 174 -37.82 -24.55 14.15
N PHE A 175 -38.04 -23.24 13.91
CA PHE A 175 -37.00 -22.24 13.96
C PHE A 175 -36.51 -22.01 15.40
N ALA A 176 -37.42 -21.92 16.36
CA ALA A 176 -37.09 -21.86 17.77
C ALA A 176 -36.31 -23.12 18.24
N GLY A 177 -36.70 -24.32 17.80
CA GLY A 177 -36.00 -25.57 18.06
C GLY A 177 -34.58 -25.59 17.49
N LEU A 178 -34.39 -25.06 16.28
CA LEU A 178 -33.07 -24.94 15.67
C LEU A 178 -32.15 -24.05 16.55
N PHE A 179 -32.59 -22.86 16.95
CA PHE A 179 -31.78 -21.95 17.78
C PHE A 179 -31.58 -22.48 19.21
N ALA A 180 -32.55 -23.25 19.74
CA ALA A 180 -32.35 -23.94 21.00
C ALA A 180 -31.19 -24.96 20.94
N SER A 181 -31.00 -25.65 19.80
CA SER A 181 -29.86 -26.54 19.60
C SER A 181 -28.51 -25.79 19.51
N LEU A 182 -28.52 -24.54 19.05
CA LEU A 182 -27.32 -23.68 18.97
C LEU A 182 -26.88 -23.14 20.32
N SER A 183 -27.68 -23.30 21.38
CA SER A 183 -27.25 -23.03 22.76
C SER A 183 -26.19 -24.03 23.27
N ASN A 184 -26.02 -25.17 22.60
CA ASN A 184 -24.86 -26.02 22.80
C ASN A 184 -23.60 -25.26 22.32
N PRO A 185 -22.62 -25.03 23.23
CA PRO A 185 -21.48 -24.16 22.92
C PRO A 185 -20.65 -24.64 21.74
N VAL A 186 -20.49 -25.97 21.58
CA VAL A 186 -19.71 -26.53 20.47
C VAL A 186 -20.42 -26.32 19.13
N ILE A 187 -21.73 -26.63 19.10
CA ILE A 187 -22.52 -26.47 17.88
C ILE A 187 -22.63 -25.00 17.48
N GLY A 188 -22.92 -24.11 18.42
CA GLY A 188 -22.99 -22.67 18.19
C GLY A 188 -21.68 -22.09 17.62
N VAL A 189 -20.53 -22.48 18.21
CA VAL A 189 -19.21 -22.06 17.71
C VAL A 189 -18.95 -22.59 16.30
N LEU A 190 -19.24 -23.86 16.04
CA LEU A 190 -19.02 -24.46 14.71
C LEU A 190 -19.90 -23.80 13.64
N VAL A 191 -21.16 -23.53 13.96
CA VAL A 191 -22.07 -22.83 13.03
C VAL A 191 -21.60 -21.39 12.78
N GLY A 192 -21.27 -20.63 13.84
CA GLY A 192 -20.75 -19.28 13.71
C GLY A 192 -19.47 -19.25 12.88
N ALA A 193 -18.52 -20.16 13.13
CA ALA A 193 -17.27 -20.27 12.39
C ALA A 193 -17.50 -20.66 10.94
N GLY A 194 -18.36 -21.67 10.68
CA GLY A 194 -18.66 -22.13 9.32
C GLY A 194 -19.34 -21.07 8.47
N VAL A 195 -20.37 -20.41 8.98
CA VAL A 195 -21.06 -19.31 8.28
C VAL A 195 -20.08 -18.18 7.93
N THR A 196 -19.27 -17.76 8.90
CA THR A 196 -18.32 -16.68 8.67
C THR A 196 -17.19 -17.08 7.72
N ALA A 197 -16.71 -18.31 7.78
CA ALA A 197 -15.70 -18.82 6.86
C ALA A 197 -16.20 -18.89 5.40
N ILE A 198 -17.49 -19.23 5.19
CA ILE A 198 -18.11 -19.24 3.86
C ILE A 198 -18.27 -17.80 3.33
N ILE A 199 -18.82 -16.90 4.15
CA ILE A 199 -19.06 -15.50 3.78
C ILE A 199 -17.75 -14.70 3.71
N GLN A 200 -16.71 -15.12 4.44
CA GLN A 200 -15.41 -14.44 4.59
C GLN A 200 -15.53 -13.01 5.16
N SER A 201 -16.62 -12.71 5.86
CA SER A 201 -16.89 -11.41 6.48
C SER A 201 -17.59 -11.58 7.83
N SER A 202 -16.88 -11.27 8.91
CA SER A 202 -17.46 -11.29 10.26
C SER A 202 -18.49 -10.17 10.46
N SER A 203 -18.29 -9.02 9.85
CA SER A 203 -19.28 -7.92 9.90
C SER A 203 -20.60 -8.33 9.26
N ALA A 204 -20.55 -9.03 8.12
CA ALA A 204 -21.74 -9.57 7.48
C ALA A 204 -22.41 -10.67 8.33
N SER A 205 -21.62 -11.57 8.89
CA SER A 205 -22.12 -12.65 9.75
C SER A 205 -22.79 -12.09 11.03
N ILE A 206 -22.20 -11.08 11.65
CA ILE A 206 -22.81 -10.35 12.78
C ILE A 206 -24.09 -9.65 12.35
N GLY A 207 -24.09 -9.00 11.18
CA GLY A 207 -25.31 -8.35 10.63
C GLY A 207 -26.46 -9.32 10.43
N ILE A 208 -26.19 -10.53 9.91
CA ILE A 208 -27.20 -11.59 9.81
C ILE A 208 -27.72 -11.99 11.20
N LEU A 209 -26.82 -12.18 12.18
CA LEU A 209 -27.24 -12.51 13.54
C LEU A 209 -28.08 -11.41 14.17
N GLN A 210 -27.72 -10.14 13.95
CA GLN A 210 -28.50 -8.97 14.40
C GLN A 210 -29.85 -8.89 13.70
N ALA A 211 -29.94 -9.18 12.39
CA ALA A 211 -31.22 -9.24 11.70
C ALA A 211 -32.12 -10.38 12.25
N LEU A 212 -31.52 -11.55 12.49
CA LEU A 212 -32.24 -12.68 13.08
C LEU A 212 -32.67 -12.42 14.53
N SER A 213 -31.93 -11.62 15.31
CA SER A 213 -32.31 -11.30 16.68
C SER A 213 -33.61 -10.49 16.79
N SER A 214 -34.01 -9.80 15.71
CA SER A 214 -35.29 -9.08 15.63
C SER A 214 -36.52 -9.98 15.74
N THR A 215 -36.36 -11.30 15.51
CA THR A 215 -37.44 -12.30 15.73
C THR A 215 -37.78 -12.52 17.22
N GLY A 216 -36.89 -12.11 18.14
CA GLY A 216 -37.05 -12.37 19.57
C GLY A 216 -36.79 -13.84 20.01
N ILE A 217 -36.45 -14.73 19.07
CA ILE A 217 -36.18 -16.16 19.37
C ILE A 217 -34.75 -16.38 19.85
N ILE A 218 -33.81 -15.56 19.37
CA ILE A 218 -32.38 -15.72 19.69
C ILE A 218 -32.13 -15.24 21.12
N THR A 219 -31.68 -16.15 21.96
CA THR A 219 -31.34 -15.86 23.36
C THR A 219 -29.85 -15.59 23.51
N TRP A 220 -29.43 -15.04 24.65
CA TRP A 220 -28.04 -14.88 25.00
C TRP A 220 -27.29 -16.21 24.98
N SER A 221 -27.94 -17.29 25.47
CA SER A 221 -27.36 -18.64 25.49
C SER A 221 -27.00 -19.17 24.11
N SER A 222 -27.77 -18.85 23.06
CA SER A 222 -27.47 -19.24 21.68
C SER A 222 -26.56 -18.26 20.94
N ALA A 223 -26.72 -16.95 21.19
CA ALA A 223 -25.93 -15.94 20.50
C ALA A 223 -24.45 -15.93 20.90
N ILE A 224 -24.13 -16.13 22.18
CA ILE A 224 -22.76 -16.12 22.70
C ILE A 224 -21.86 -17.10 21.94
N PRO A 225 -22.16 -18.41 21.86
CA PRO A 225 -21.31 -19.34 21.12
C PRO A 225 -21.19 -18.99 19.64
N ILE A 226 -22.27 -18.52 19.01
CA ILE A 226 -22.27 -18.12 17.59
C ILE A 226 -21.30 -16.97 17.38
N ILE A 227 -21.35 -15.91 18.19
CA ILE A 227 -20.45 -14.73 18.08
C ILE A 227 -18.98 -15.15 18.26
N LEU A 228 -18.71 -16.03 19.22
CA LEU A 228 -17.36 -16.56 19.43
C LEU A 228 -16.87 -17.34 18.21
N GLY A 229 -17.73 -18.16 17.61
CA GLY A 229 -17.44 -18.88 16.38
C GLY A 229 -17.20 -17.95 15.18
N GLN A 230 -17.97 -16.88 15.05
CA GLN A 230 -17.81 -15.90 13.97
C GLN A 230 -16.41 -15.27 13.97
N ASN A 231 -15.82 -15.01 15.13
CA ASN A 231 -14.44 -14.51 15.24
C ASN A 231 -13.42 -15.56 14.74
N ILE A 232 -13.61 -16.84 15.03
CA ILE A 232 -12.76 -17.92 14.49
C ILE A 232 -12.90 -18.01 12.97
N GLY A 233 -14.13 -17.96 12.45
CA GLY A 233 -14.39 -18.02 11.00
C GLY A 233 -13.70 -16.92 10.18
N THR A 234 -13.52 -15.74 10.77
CA THR A 234 -12.81 -14.62 10.14
C THR A 234 -11.36 -14.96 9.79
N CYS A 235 -10.75 -15.90 10.49
CA CYS A 235 -9.35 -16.27 10.30
C CYS A 235 -9.08 -16.99 8.98
N ILE A 236 -10.13 -17.46 8.27
CA ILE A 236 -9.96 -18.16 6.99
C ILE A 236 -9.30 -17.27 5.93
N THR A 237 -9.64 -15.98 5.88
CA THR A 237 -9.15 -15.04 4.87
C THR A 237 -7.63 -14.83 4.95
N PRO A 238 -7.03 -14.46 6.10
CA PRO A 238 -5.58 -14.36 6.20
C PRO A 238 -4.86 -15.71 6.08
N ILE A 239 -5.51 -16.84 6.43
CA ILE A 239 -4.95 -18.18 6.18
C ILE A 239 -4.82 -18.41 4.67
N LEU A 240 -5.88 -18.19 3.90
CA LEU A 240 -5.85 -18.31 2.43
C LEU A 240 -4.82 -17.36 1.83
N ALA A 241 -4.77 -16.11 2.30
CA ALA A 241 -3.78 -15.13 1.86
C ALA A 241 -2.34 -15.53 2.21
N SER A 242 -2.10 -16.37 3.19
CA SER A 242 -0.75 -16.83 3.57
C SER A 242 -0.25 -18.03 2.76
N ILE A 243 -1.08 -18.63 1.90
CA ILE A 243 -0.68 -19.74 1.03
C ILE A 243 0.40 -19.24 0.05
N GLY A 244 1.52 -19.96 -0.05
CA GLY A 244 2.66 -19.54 -0.86
C GLY A 244 3.53 -18.43 -0.28
N ALA A 245 3.15 -17.85 0.87
CA ALA A 245 3.90 -16.79 1.52
C ALA A 245 5.08 -17.30 2.35
N SER A 246 5.93 -16.35 2.81
CA SER A 246 7.03 -16.60 3.73
C SER A 246 6.53 -17.19 5.06
N LYS A 247 7.44 -17.80 5.82
CA LYS A 247 7.12 -18.38 7.12
C LYS A 247 6.57 -17.37 8.11
N ASN A 248 7.11 -16.16 8.12
CA ASN A 248 6.61 -15.11 9.00
C ASN A 248 5.21 -14.62 8.61
N ALA A 249 4.88 -14.58 7.32
CA ALA A 249 3.52 -14.30 6.85
C ALA A 249 2.53 -15.41 7.27
N LYS A 250 2.91 -16.69 7.15
CA LYS A 250 2.13 -17.82 7.65
C LYS A 250 1.97 -17.78 9.18
N ARG A 251 3.03 -17.44 9.92
CA ARG A 251 2.98 -17.23 11.37
C ARG A 251 2.01 -16.11 11.73
N THR A 252 1.95 -15.05 10.94
CA THR A 252 1.00 -13.94 11.12
C THR A 252 -0.44 -14.40 11.00
N ALA A 253 -0.78 -15.22 10.00
CA ALA A 253 -2.11 -15.83 9.87
C ALA A 253 -2.40 -16.80 11.03
N ALA A 254 -1.41 -17.58 11.47
CA ALA A 254 -1.52 -18.49 12.61
C ALA A 254 -1.73 -17.73 13.94
N VAL A 255 -1.16 -16.54 14.11
CA VAL A 255 -1.45 -15.65 15.25
C VAL A 255 -2.92 -15.31 15.32
N HIS A 256 -3.52 -14.89 14.20
CA HIS A 256 -4.94 -14.52 14.14
C HIS A 256 -5.83 -15.70 14.55
N LEU A 257 -5.55 -16.90 14.02
CA LEU A 257 -6.28 -18.12 14.36
C LEU A 257 -6.08 -18.49 15.83
N SER A 258 -4.84 -18.53 16.32
CA SER A 258 -4.53 -18.91 17.71
C SER A 258 -5.15 -17.95 18.72
N PHE A 259 -5.10 -16.65 18.44
CA PHE A 259 -5.73 -15.62 19.26
C PHE A 259 -7.24 -15.87 19.42
N ASN A 260 -7.95 -16.10 18.31
CA ASN A 260 -9.39 -16.31 18.34
C ASN A 260 -9.78 -17.67 18.95
N ILE A 261 -9.05 -18.75 18.67
CA ILE A 261 -9.33 -20.07 19.25
C ILE A 261 -9.10 -20.05 20.77
N ILE A 262 -7.94 -19.60 21.21
CA ILE A 262 -7.62 -19.57 22.66
C ILE A 262 -8.57 -18.61 23.38
N GLY A 263 -8.82 -17.42 22.81
CA GLY A 263 -9.78 -16.48 23.37
C GLY A 263 -11.18 -17.08 23.50
N THR A 264 -11.69 -17.75 22.47
CA THR A 264 -12.97 -18.46 22.51
C THR A 264 -13.01 -19.55 23.57
N CYS A 265 -11.99 -20.40 23.66
CA CYS A 265 -11.91 -21.45 24.68
C CYS A 265 -11.94 -20.86 26.11
N VAL A 266 -11.14 -19.82 26.36
CA VAL A 266 -11.09 -19.15 27.66
C VAL A 266 -12.45 -18.53 28.01
N PHE A 267 -13.07 -17.81 27.08
CA PHE A 267 -14.37 -17.18 27.28
C PHE A 267 -15.47 -18.20 27.53
N LEU A 268 -15.52 -19.29 26.76
CA LEU A 268 -16.49 -20.38 27.01
C LEU A 268 -16.32 -20.98 28.41
N ILE A 269 -15.08 -21.33 28.78
CA ILE A 269 -14.82 -21.89 30.10
C ILE A 269 -15.27 -20.90 31.21
N VAL A 270 -14.90 -19.64 31.11
CA VAL A 270 -15.25 -18.63 32.12
C VAL A 270 -16.76 -18.41 32.18
N ILE A 271 -17.42 -18.16 31.04
CA ILE A 271 -18.85 -17.85 31.00
C ILE A 271 -19.68 -19.04 31.50
N TYR A 272 -19.41 -20.26 31.02
CA TYR A 272 -20.19 -21.44 31.43
C TYR A 272 -19.88 -21.86 32.87
N THR A 273 -18.66 -21.61 33.39
CA THR A 273 -18.35 -21.79 34.80
C THR A 273 -19.15 -20.82 35.68
N ILE A 274 -19.15 -19.53 35.32
CA ILE A 274 -19.96 -18.53 36.04
C ILE A 274 -21.45 -18.90 35.97
N GLN A 275 -21.95 -19.27 34.77
CA GLN A 275 -23.35 -19.68 34.56
C GLN A 275 -23.72 -20.87 35.44
N SER A 276 -22.80 -21.83 35.67
CA SER A 276 -23.07 -23.00 36.52
C SER A 276 -23.07 -22.66 38.03
N ILE A 277 -22.28 -21.67 38.47
CA ILE A 277 -22.16 -21.27 39.89
C ILE A 277 -23.20 -20.23 40.27
N SER A 278 -23.38 -19.23 39.40
CA SER A 278 -24.30 -18.09 39.58
C SER A 278 -24.96 -17.76 38.25
N PRO A 279 -26.11 -18.38 37.95
CA PRO A 279 -26.78 -18.23 36.68
C PRO A 279 -27.09 -16.77 36.34
N PHE A 280 -26.77 -16.37 35.12
CA PHE A 280 -27.10 -15.04 34.62
C PHE A 280 -28.61 -14.89 34.42
N SER A 281 -29.21 -13.85 34.97
CA SER A 281 -30.65 -13.60 34.84
C SER A 281 -31.13 -13.36 33.40
N PHE A 282 -30.21 -12.98 32.54
CA PHE A 282 -30.49 -12.70 31.10
C PHE A 282 -30.24 -13.89 30.19
N TRP A 283 -29.69 -15.02 30.70
CA TRP A 283 -29.17 -16.12 29.88
C TRP A 283 -30.16 -16.65 28.84
N ASP A 284 -31.41 -16.84 29.24
CA ASP A 284 -32.47 -17.38 28.41
C ASP A 284 -33.41 -16.27 27.85
N LEU A 285 -33.09 -14.99 28.11
CA LEU A 285 -33.82 -13.88 27.52
C LEU A 285 -33.39 -13.63 26.07
N PRO A 286 -34.28 -13.10 25.24
CA PRO A 286 -33.93 -12.65 23.90
C PRO A 286 -32.79 -11.62 23.95
N ILE A 287 -31.85 -11.75 23.01
CA ILE A 287 -30.78 -10.78 22.80
C ILE A 287 -31.18 -9.82 21.68
N ASP A 288 -30.96 -8.54 21.92
CA ASP A 288 -31.13 -7.49 20.91
C ASP A 288 -29.83 -7.21 20.15
N LYS A 289 -29.89 -6.37 19.11
CA LYS A 289 -28.71 -5.96 18.33
C LYS A 289 -27.64 -5.28 19.19
N GLY A 290 -28.09 -4.53 20.21
CA GLY A 290 -27.21 -3.87 21.17
C GLY A 290 -26.43 -4.87 22.03
N GLY A 291 -27.09 -5.91 22.51
CA GLY A 291 -26.49 -7.02 23.25
C GLY A 291 -25.45 -7.75 22.43
N ILE A 292 -25.75 -8.07 21.17
CA ILE A 292 -24.82 -8.69 20.23
C ILE A 292 -23.59 -7.80 20.04
N ALA A 293 -23.74 -6.51 19.76
CA ALA A 293 -22.64 -5.58 19.56
C ALA A 293 -21.79 -5.42 20.82
N ASN A 294 -22.42 -5.29 21.99
CA ASN A 294 -21.73 -5.15 23.27
C ASN A 294 -20.95 -6.41 23.61
N PHE A 295 -21.54 -7.60 23.43
CA PHE A 295 -20.84 -8.85 23.71
C PHE A 295 -19.66 -9.05 22.77
N HIS A 296 -19.84 -8.78 21.46
CA HIS A 296 -18.77 -8.85 20.46
C HIS A 296 -17.59 -7.93 20.84
N THR A 297 -17.89 -6.70 21.25
CA THR A 297 -16.86 -5.75 21.71
C THR A 297 -16.18 -6.22 23.00
N THR A 298 -16.98 -6.65 24.00
CA THR A 298 -16.44 -7.14 25.27
C THR A 298 -15.49 -8.31 25.06
N PHE A 299 -15.87 -9.28 24.21
CA PHE A 299 -15.00 -10.40 23.87
C PHE A 299 -13.67 -9.91 23.28
N ASN A 300 -13.70 -9.13 22.20
CA ASN A 300 -12.48 -8.71 21.51
C ASN A 300 -11.57 -7.83 22.39
N VAL A 301 -12.14 -6.93 23.18
CA VAL A 301 -11.38 -6.08 24.10
C VAL A 301 -10.77 -6.91 25.25
N CYS A 302 -11.55 -7.77 25.88
CA CYS A 302 -11.06 -8.60 27.00
C CYS A 302 -9.98 -9.59 26.54
N VAL A 303 -10.16 -10.25 25.39
CA VAL A 303 -9.16 -11.16 24.84
C VAL A 303 -7.89 -10.40 24.47
N THR A 304 -8.00 -9.22 23.87
CA THR A 304 -6.85 -8.36 23.59
C THR A 304 -6.10 -7.99 24.86
N LEU A 305 -6.81 -7.51 25.89
CA LEU A 305 -6.20 -7.17 27.18
C LEU A 305 -5.54 -8.39 27.85
N MET A 306 -6.16 -9.55 27.75
CA MET A 306 -5.60 -10.81 28.27
C MET A 306 -4.29 -11.18 27.55
N PHE A 307 -4.22 -11.02 26.23
CA PHE A 307 -3.02 -11.39 25.46
C PHE A 307 -1.91 -10.33 25.48
N LEU A 308 -2.20 -9.05 25.76
CA LEU A 308 -1.20 -7.98 25.76
C LEU A 308 0.08 -8.32 26.58
N PRO A 309 0.00 -8.83 27.82
CA PRO A 309 1.19 -9.24 28.57
C PRO A 309 1.85 -10.52 28.02
N PHE A 310 1.12 -11.31 27.24
CA PHE A 310 1.57 -12.62 26.73
C PHE A 310 1.88 -12.64 25.24
N VAL A 311 2.07 -11.48 24.61
CA VAL A 311 2.42 -11.38 23.17
C VAL A 311 3.65 -12.21 22.82
N GLY A 312 4.68 -12.21 23.68
CA GLY A 312 5.88 -13.03 23.46
C GLY A 312 5.61 -14.54 23.55
N LEU A 313 4.60 -14.98 24.32
CA LEU A 313 4.19 -16.38 24.37
C LEU A 313 3.43 -16.77 23.08
N LEU A 314 2.55 -15.91 22.59
CA LEU A 314 1.83 -16.11 21.34
C LEU A 314 2.82 -16.16 20.15
N GLU A 315 3.82 -15.27 20.14
CA GLU A 315 4.91 -15.28 19.15
C GLU A 315 5.68 -16.61 19.17
N LYS A 316 6.09 -17.08 20.36
CA LYS A 316 6.77 -18.38 20.51
C LYS A 316 5.89 -19.56 20.06
N LEU A 317 4.60 -19.52 20.38
CA LEU A 317 3.64 -20.54 19.97
C LEU A 317 3.61 -20.69 18.43
N VAL A 318 3.45 -19.59 17.70
CA VAL A 318 3.35 -19.67 16.24
C VAL A 318 4.70 -19.99 15.58
N ILE A 319 5.82 -19.61 16.18
CA ILE A 319 7.15 -20.04 15.73
C ILE A 319 7.32 -21.56 15.91
N HIS A 320 6.81 -22.11 17.03
CA HIS A 320 6.83 -23.57 17.27
C HIS A 320 5.91 -24.32 16.30
N LEU A 321 4.74 -23.78 16.00
CA LEU A 321 3.79 -24.37 15.02
C LEU A 321 4.34 -24.35 13.60
N ILE A 322 5.13 -23.32 13.25
CA ILE A 322 5.71 -23.12 11.92
C ILE A 322 7.22 -22.89 12.11
N PRO A 323 8.03 -23.95 12.26
CA PRO A 323 9.47 -23.84 12.54
C PRO A 323 10.26 -23.33 11.35
N ASP A 324 11.42 -22.71 11.62
CA ASP A 324 12.37 -22.35 10.59
C ASP A 324 13.04 -23.64 10.03
N GLN A 325 12.97 -23.83 8.70
CA GLN A 325 13.89 -24.74 8.03
C GLN A 325 15.08 -23.89 7.60
N GLN A 326 16.28 -24.35 7.89
CA GLN A 326 17.50 -23.72 7.36
C GLN A 326 17.48 -23.88 5.83
N THR A 327 17.05 -22.86 5.13
CA THR A 327 17.33 -22.67 3.71
C THR A 327 18.33 -21.53 3.64
N ALA A 328 19.53 -21.87 3.16
CA ALA A 328 20.55 -20.88 2.82
C ALA A 328 19.99 -19.92 1.76
N ASP A 329 20.46 -18.67 1.83
CA ASP A 329 20.33 -17.62 0.81
C ASP A 329 18.92 -17.11 0.51
N GLU A 330 18.32 -16.39 1.45
CA GLU A 330 17.41 -15.33 1.09
C GLU A 330 18.22 -14.02 0.93
N VAL A 331 18.67 -13.77 -0.30
CA VAL A 331 19.31 -12.51 -0.71
C VAL A 331 18.34 -11.35 -0.41
N ASP A 332 18.85 -10.24 0.10
CA ASP A 332 18.11 -8.97 0.21
C ASP A 332 17.84 -8.43 -1.21
N ASP A 333 16.80 -8.95 -1.86
CA ASP A 333 16.34 -8.49 -3.17
C ASP A 333 15.30 -7.36 -2.93
N PRO A 334 15.56 -6.11 -3.37
CA PRO A 334 14.61 -5.00 -3.26
C PRO A 334 13.23 -5.30 -3.86
N ALA A 335 13.18 -6.22 -4.83
CA ALA A 335 11.94 -6.66 -5.45
C ALA A 335 11.05 -7.55 -4.54
N ILE A 336 11.54 -8.00 -3.37
CA ILE A 336 10.74 -8.76 -2.39
C ILE A 336 9.60 -7.89 -1.81
N ALA A 337 9.75 -6.56 -1.83
CA ALA A 337 8.71 -5.62 -1.36
C ALA A 337 7.43 -5.61 -2.24
N LEU A 338 7.49 -6.18 -3.46
CA LEU A 338 6.36 -6.22 -4.40
C LEU A 338 5.52 -7.49 -4.16
N ASP A 339 4.62 -7.42 -3.20
CA ASP A 339 3.72 -8.53 -2.86
C ASP A 339 2.33 -8.29 -3.46
N ASP A 340 1.82 -9.25 -4.26
CA ASP A 340 0.49 -9.16 -4.89
C ASP A 340 -0.65 -9.00 -3.84
N ARG A 341 -0.43 -9.35 -2.58
CA ARG A 341 -1.40 -9.14 -1.48
C ARG A 341 -1.60 -7.67 -1.16
N LEU A 342 -0.60 -6.82 -1.44
CA LEU A 342 -0.68 -5.38 -1.25
C LEU A 342 -1.58 -4.72 -2.31
N LEU A 343 -1.87 -5.40 -3.44
CA LEU A 343 -2.81 -4.94 -4.45
C LEU A 343 -4.24 -4.80 -3.90
N THR A 344 -4.56 -5.44 -2.77
CA THR A 344 -5.82 -5.22 -2.05
C THR A 344 -5.93 -3.81 -1.46
N SER A 345 -4.81 -3.09 -1.32
CA SER A 345 -4.75 -1.67 -0.92
C SER A 345 -3.91 -0.90 -1.93
N PRO A 346 -4.53 -0.34 -2.98
CA PRO A 346 -3.82 0.35 -4.07
C PRO A 346 -2.90 1.47 -3.59
N GLY A 347 -3.30 2.24 -2.59
CA GLY A 347 -2.49 3.32 -2.03
C GLY A 347 -1.16 2.83 -1.42
N LEU A 348 -1.19 1.67 -0.74
CA LEU A 348 0.00 1.05 -0.18
C LEU A 348 0.89 0.44 -1.29
N ALA A 349 0.29 -0.24 -2.27
CA ALA A 349 0.99 -0.79 -3.42
C ALA A 349 1.77 0.30 -4.19
N ILE A 350 1.14 1.45 -4.45
CA ILE A 350 1.76 2.61 -5.09
C ILE A 350 2.95 3.14 -4.26
N GLN A 351 2.79 3.24 -2.93
CA GLN A 351 3.88 3.69 -2.07
C GLN A 351 5.09 2.76 -2.15
N HIS A 352 4.87 1.43 -2.11
CA HIS A 352 5.96 0.46 -2.25
C HIS A 352 6.61 0.50 -3.64
N CYS A 353 5.85 0.71 -4.70
CA CYS A 353 6.41 0.97 -6.03
C CYS A 353 7.32 2.19 -6.01
N ARG A 354 6.88 3.29 -5.40
CA ARG A 354 7.69 4.51 -5.28
C ARG A 354 8.99 4.27 -4.53
N ASP A 355 8.94 3.57 -3.39
CA ASP A 355 10.12 3.27 -2.59
C ASP A 355 11.10 2.36 -3.35
N ALA A 356 10.58 1.40 -4.13
CA ALA A 356 11.41 0.52 -4.96
C ALA A 356 12.03 1.27 -6.16
N VAL A 357 11.29 2.17 -6.83
CA VAL A 357 11.85 3.07 -7.88
C VAL A 357 12.96 3.95 -7.31
N LEU A 358 12.80 4.48 -6.09
CA LEU A 358 13.85 5.25 -5.43
C LEU A 358 15.11 4.40 -5.16
N GLN A 359 14.95 3.14 -4.73
CA GLN A 359 16.09 2.24 -4.53
C GLN A 359 16.80 1.92 -5.86
N MET A 360 16.04 1.70 -6.93
CA MET A 360 16.57 1.50 -8.27
C MET A 360 17.38 2.72 -8.73
N GLY A 361 16.85 3.93 -8.55
CA GLY A 361 17.59 5.16 -8.86
C GLY A 361 18.89 5.32 -8.05
N LYS A 362 18.88 4.91 -6.75
CA LYS A 362 20.10 4.88 -5.92
C LYS A 362 21.13 3.86 -6.43
N LEU A 363 20.68 2.73 -6.98
CA LEU A 363 21.56 1.76 -7.63
C LEU A 363 22.15 2.33 -8.93
N ALA A 364 21.35 2.96 -9.78
CA ALA A 364 21.80 3.64 -11.00
C ALA A 364 22.85 4.71 -10.68
N ARG A 365 22.61 5.55 -9.66
CA ARG A 365 23.58 6.55 -9.18
C ARG A 365 24.91 5.91 -8.75
N LYS A 366 24.84 4.80 -8.04
CA LYS A 366 26.03 4.04 -7.61
C LYS A 366 26.79 3.48 -8.79
N ASN A 367 26.07 2.92 -9.78
CA ASN A 367 26.66 2.42 -11.02
C ASN A 367 27.36 3.53 -11.78
N PHE A 368 26.67 4.64 -12.02
CA PHE A 368 27.23 5.82 -12.67
C PHE A 368 28.57 6.25 -12.04
N SER A 369 28.61 6.43 -10.72
CA SER A 369 29.84 6.85 -10.04
C SER A 369 30.97 5.84 -10.17
N ALA A 370 30.65 4.56 -10.22
CA ALA A 370 31.64 3.51 -10.41
C ALA A 370 32.11 3.45 -11.88
N SER A 371 31.21 3.66 -12.84
CA SER A 371 31.50 3.63 -14.28
C SER A 371 32.42 4.79 -14.72
N VAL A 372 32.17 6.01 -14.21
CA VAL A 372 33.06 7.14 -14.48
C VAL A 372 34.48 6.85 -13.98
N ARG A 373 34.64 6.22 -12.82
CA ARG A 373 35.98 5.82 -12.33
C ARG A 373 36.66 4.76 -13.18
N GLN A 374 35.90 3.90 -13.91
CA GLN A 374 36.49 2.93 -14.84
C GLN A 374 37.19 3.62 -16.02
N LEU A 375 36.70 4.82 -16.45
CA LEU A 375 37.35 5.61 -17.48
C LEU A 375 38.71 6.19 -17.03
N GLU A 376 38.91 6.38 -15.73
CA GLU A 376 40.19 6.83 -15.17
C GLU A 376 41.16 5.66 -14.99
N GLN A 377 40.66 4.57 -14.41
CA GLN A 377 41.45 3.35 -14.15
C GLN A 377 40.53 2.13 -14.20
N TYR A 378 40.70 1.31 -15.22
CA TYR A 378 39.91 0.10 -15.40
C TYR A 378 40.20 -0.93 -14.31
N ASN A 379 39.15 -1.54 -13.75
CA ASN A 379 39.23 -2.61 -12.78
C ASN A 379 38.16 -3.67 -13.08
N HIS A 380 38.59 -4.83 -13.55
CA HIS A 380 37.71 -5.91 -13.98
C HIS A 380 36.72 -6.37 -12.88
N LYS A 381 37.15 -6.47 -11.61
CA LYS A 381 36.29 -6.90 -10.50
C LYS A 381 35.20 -5.87 -10.20
N GLU A 382 35.49 -4.58 -10.35
CA GLU A 382 34.48 -3.55 -10.14
C GLU A 382 33.54 -3.45 -11.35
N ALA A 383 34.05 -3.67 -12.57
CA ALA A 383 33.25 -3.77 -13.78
C ALA A 383 32.21 -4.91 -13.69
N GLU A 384 32.59 -6.10 -13.19
CA GLU A 384 31.64 -7.19 -12.92
C GLU A 384 30.54 -6.79 -11.94
N LYS A 385 30.88 -6.12 -10.85
CA LYS A 385 29.86 -5.64 -9.88
C LYS A 385 28.95 -4.56 -10.47
N ILE A 386 29.43 -3.76 -11.41
CA ILE A 386 28.59 -2.78 -12.12
C ILE A 386 27.56 -3.52 -12.97
N ARG A 387 27.98 -4.56 -13.71
CA ARG A 387 27.08 -5.43 -14.50
C ARG A 387 26.05 -6.15 -13.63
N GLU A 388 26.47 -6.74 -12.50
CA GLU A 388 25.55 -7.40 -11.56
C GLU A 388 24.48 -6.43 -11.00
N ARG A 389 24.84 -5.15 -10.79
CA ARG A 389 23.90 -4.13 -10.33
C ARG A 389 22.97 -3.69 -11.44
N GLU A 390 23.44 -3.62 -12.66
CA GLU A 390 22.64 -3.31 -13.83
C GLU A 390 21.63 -4.42 -14.11
N ASP A 391 22.03 -5.70 -14.12
CA ASP A 391 21.12 -6.86 -14.16
C ASP A 391 20.03 -6.77 -13.06
N THR A 392 20.33 -6.12 -11.94
CA THR A 392 19.37 -5.89 -10.85
C THR A 392 18.43 -4.74 -11.17
N ILE A 393 18.91 -3.67 -11.82
CA ILE A 393 18.12 -2.53 -12.28
C ILE A 393 17.11 -2.99 -13.32
N ASP A 394 17.52 -3.77 -14.33
CA ASP A 394 16.67 -4.32 -15.38
C ASP A 394 15.54 -5.20 -14.80
N ARG A 395 15.92 -6.13 -13.91
CA ARG A 395 14.92 -6.98 -13.24
C ARG A 395 13.94 -6.18 -12.40
N LEU A 396 14.38 -5.07 -11.79
CA LEU A 396 13.50 -4.18 -11.04
C LEU A 396 12.54 -3.43 -11.97
N GLU A 397 13.04 -2.96 -13.12
CA GLU A 397 12.21 -2.29 -14.13
C GLU A 397 11.06 -3.20 -14.58
N ASP A 398 11.38 -4.39 -15.08
CA ASP A 398 10.41 -5.39 -15.53
C ASP A 398 9.37 -5.73 -14.43
N ARG A 399 9.84 -5.99 -13.21
CA ARG A 399 8.95 -6.38 -12.10
C ARG A 399 8.07 -5.25 -11.62
N LEU A 400 8.61 -4.04 -11.51
CA LEU A 400 7.87 -2.85 -11.09
C LEU A 400 6.84 -2.44 -12.14
N GLY A 401 7.23 -2.42 -13.42
CA GLY A 401 6.32 -2.14 -14.53
C GLY A 401 5.13 -3.11 -14.54
N ASN A 402 5.41 -4.41 -14.49
CA ASN A 402 4.38 -5.45 -14.44
C ASN A 402 3.53 -5.39 -13.17
N TYR A 403 4.09 -5.03 -12.03
CA TYR A 403 3.35 -4.91 -10.77
C TYR A 403 2.41 -3.69 -10.79
N MET A 404 2.87 -2.54 -11.28
CA MET A 404 2.04 -1.33 -11.40
C MET A 404 0.85 -1.53 -12.33
N LEU A 405 0.99 -2.32 -13.40
CA LEU A 405 -0.11 -2.68 -14.30
C LEU A 405 -1.17 -3.58 -13.66
N LYS A 406 -0.82 -4.34 -12.62
CA LYS A 406 -1.77 -5.17 -11.85
C LYS A 406 -2.60 -4.37 -10.84
N ILE A 407 -2.22 -3.13 -10.51
CA ILE A 407 -2.96 -2.32 -9.54
C ILE A 407 -4.36 -2.04 -10.09
N PRO A 408 -5.45 -2.40 -9.35
CA PRO A 408 -6.82 -2.25 -9.83
C PRO A 408 -7.16 -0.77 -10.11
N GLN A 409 -7.48 -0.47 -11.37
CA GLN A 409 -7.76 0.90 -11.82
C GLN A 409 -9.13 1.43 -11.33
N ASP A 410 -10.11 0.54 -11.15
CA ASP A 410 -11.50 0.89 -10.82
C ASP A 410 -11.65 1.64 -9.48
N ASN A 411 -10.70 1.47 -8.58
CA ASN A 411 -10.72 2.05 -7.24
C ASN A 411 -9.72 3.18 -7.02
N LEU A 412 -8.97 3.58 -8.07
CA LEU A 412 -7.97 4.64 -7.95
C LEU A 412 -8.61 6.03 -7.92
N SER A 413 -8.01 6.91 -7.11
CA SER A 413 -8.25 8.34 -7.27
C SER A 413 -7.50 8.86 -8.49
N GLU A 414 -7.95 9.98 -9.06
CA GLU A 414 -7.25 10.67 -10.15
C GLU A 414 -5.78 10.92 -9.81
N GLN A 415 -5.49 11.34 -8.58
CA GLN A 415 -4.13 11.53 -8.08
C GLN A 415 -3.33 10.22 -8.02
N SER A 416 -3.96 9.10 -7.66
CA SER A 416 -3.28 7.79 -7.63
C SER A 416 -2.93 7.30 -9.04
N SER A 417 -3.82 7.51 -10.00
CA SER A 417 -3.58 7.19 -11.42
C SER A 417 -2.44 8.05 -11.98
N ALA A 418 -2.43 9.35 -11.71
CA ALA A 418 -1.34 10.24 -12.08
C ALA A 418 -0.01 9.82 -11.44
N THR A 419 -0.03 9.33 -10.18
CA THR A 419 1.16 8.80 -9.51
C THR A 419 1.72 7.58 -10.24
N ILE A 420 0.88 6.62 -10.61
CA ILE A 420 1.32 5.42 -11.35
C ILE A 420 1.93 5.81 -12.70
N SER A 421 1.30 6.72 -13.43
CA SER A 421 1.82 7.22 -14.70
C SER A 421 3.20 7.86 -14.55
N ALA A 422 3.35 8.75 -13.57
CA ALA A 422 4.65 9.38 -13.27
C ALA A 422 5.71 8.34 -12.88
N LEU A 423 5.35 7.36 -12.04
CA LEU A 423 6.28 6.30 -11.62
C LEU A 423 6.75 5.44 -12.79
N LEU A 424 5.88 5.10 -13.75
CA LEU A 424 6.24 4.34 -14.95
C LEU A 424 7.25 5.09 -15.81
N HIS A 425 7.07 6.40 -16.00
CA HIS A 425 8.03 7.22 -16.74
C HIS A 425 9.38 7.32 -16.00
N ILE A 426 9.36 7.67 -14.71
CA ILE A 426 10.58 7.81 -13.90
C ILE A 426 11.35 6.48 -13.78
N LEU A 427 10.64 5.36 -13.73
CA LEU A 427 11.21 4.02 -13.73
C LEU A 427 12.11 3.80 -14.96
N SER A 428 11.59 4.11 -16.16
CA SER A 428 12.33 3.98 -17.41
C SER A 428 13.51 4.96 -17.50
N GLU A 429 13.38 6.18 -16.94
CA GLU A 429 14.50 7.12 -16.93
C GLU A 429 15.66 6.63 -16.05
N PHE A 430 15.38 6.02 -14.89
CA PHE A 430 16.44 5.45 -14.04
C PHE A 430 17.09 4.19 -14.64
N GLU A 431 16.36 3.37 -15.37
CA GLU A 431 16.93 2.24 -16.13
C GLU A 431 17.90 2.75 -17.19
N ARG A 432 17.51 3.74 -18.01
CA ARG A 432 18.38 4.32 -19.03
C ARG A 432 19.66 4.94 -18.46
N ILE A 433 19.60 5.55 -17.25
CA ILE A 433 20.81 6.00 -16.54
C ILE A 433 21.73 4.80 -16.22
N GLY A 434 21.16 3.65 -15.85
CA GLY A 434 21.88 2.38 -15.66
C GLY A 434 22.56 1.91 -16.94
N ASP A 435 21.82 1.83 -18.04
CA ASP A 435 22.27 1.40 -19.36
C ASP A 435 23.44 2.23 -19.89
N TYR A 436 23.30 3.58 -19.86
CA TYR A 436 24.41 4.44 -20.30
C TYR A 436 25.62 4.34 -19.37
N SER A 437 25.42 3.99 -18.09
CA SER A 437 26.52 3.73 -17.17
C SER A 437 27.32 2.47 -17.56
N ILE A 438 26.66 1.42 -18.10
CA ILE A 438 27.33 0.22 -18.62
C ILE A 438 28.16 0.56 -19.87
N ASN A 439 27.62 1.39 -20.76
CA ASN A 439 28.37 1.78 -21.97
C ASN A 439 29.70 2.46 -21.61
N LEU A 440 29.76 3.27 -20.53
CA LEU A 440 31.02 3.85 -20.04
C LEU A 440 32.01 2.77 -19.60
N VAL A 441 31.56 1.68 -18.99
CA VAL A 441 32.42 0.54 -18.62
C VAL A 441 32.95 -0.19 -19.85
N GLU A 442 32.10 -0.38 -20.88
CA GLU A 442 32.51 -1.01 -22.13
C GLU A 442 33.61 -0.20 -22.86
N PHE A 443 33.49 1.14 -22.84
CA PHE A 443 34.54 1.99 -23.39
C PHE A 443 35.86 1.89 -22.60
N ALA A 444 35.79 1.84 -21.27
CA ALA A 444 36.96 1.65 -20.42
C ALA A 444 37.62 0.28 -20.65
N GLU A 445 36.83 -0.79 -20.80
CA GLU A 445 37.30 -2.15 -21.11
C GLU A 445 37.97 -2.23 -22.51
N ASN A 446 37.38 -1.53 -23.50
CA ASN A 446 37.97 -1.43 -24.84
C ASN A 446 39.31 -0.73 -24.79
N MET A 447 39.43 0.39 -24.06
CA MET A 447 40.71 1.10 -23.90
C MET A 447 41.78 0.24 -23.23
N GLU A 448 41.44 -0.47 -22.15
CA GLU A 448 42.37 -1.40 -21.50
C GLU A 448 42.87 -2.48 -22.47
N SER A 449 41.96 -3.07 -23.28
CA SER A 449 42.28 -4.13 -24.24
C SER A 449 43.19 -3.65 -25.37
N THR A 450 43.08 -2.39 -25.78
CA THR A 450 43.89 -1.77 -26.83
C THR A 450 45.16 -1.10 -26.30
N GLY A 451 45.32 -0.99 -24.98
CA GLY A 451 46.41 -0.25 -24.34
C GLY A 451 46.32 1.27 -24.61
N ALA A 452 45.15 1.79 -24.96
CA ALA A 452 44.93 3.22 -25.17
C ALA A 452 44.69 3.93 -23.84
N GLU A 453 45.21 5.15 -23.71
CA GLU A 453 45.04 5.99 -22.54
C GLU A 453 44.54 7.38 -22.93
N PHE A 454 43.71 7.98 -22.08
CA PHE A 454 43.33 9.38 -22.21
C PHE A 454 44.52 10.28 -21.83
N SER A 455 44.70 11.39 -22.55
CA SER A 455 45.63 12.41 -22.10
C SER A 455 45.20 13.02 -20.76
N PRO A 456 46.14 13.55 -19.94
CA PRO A 456 45.77 14.17 -18.65
C PRO A 456 44.71 15.26 -18.80
N GLN A 457 44.69 15.96 -19.92
CA GLN A 457 43.69 16.96 -20.25
C GLN A 457 42.32 16.33 -20.53
N ALA A 458 42.26 15.25 -21.32
CA ALA A 458 41.03 14.53 -21.62
C ALA A 458 40.43 13.90 -20.34
N GLN A 459 41.29 13.39 -19.47
CA GLN A 459 40.89 12.82 -18.20
C GLN A 459 40.28 13.88 -17.26
N PHE A 460 40.91 15.04 -17.15
CA PHE A 460 40.35 16.18 -16.40
C PHE A 460 38.98 16.61 -16.96
N GLU A 461 38.85 16.70 -18.29
CA GLU A 461 37.60 17.06 -18.97
C GLU A 461 36.48 16.06 -18.68
N LEU A 462 36.76 14.74 -18.78
CA LEU A 462 35.78 13.70 -18.46
C LEU A 462 35.40 13.68 -16.98
N THR A 463 36.35 13.89 -16.09
CA THR A 463 36.05 13.98 -14.65
C THR A 463 35.15 15.19 -14.35
N THR A 464 35.42 16.36 -14.94
CA THR A 464 34.63 17.58 -14.70
C THR A 464 33.20 17.45 -15.20
N ILE A 465 32.97 16.92 -16.43
CA ILE A 465 31.60 16.70 -16.92
C ILE A 465 30.92 15.55 -16.15
N GLY A 466 31.64 14.52 -15.74
CA GLY A 466 31.13 13.43 -14.89
C GLY A 466 30.67 13.93 -13.51
N GLU A 467 31.36 14.91 -12.92
CA GLU A 467 30.91 15.55 -11.67
C GLU A 467 29.62 16.34 -11.86
N ALA A 468 29.48 17.08 -12.97
CA ALA A 468 28.26 17.81 -13.29
C ALA A 468 27.05 16.88 -13.47
N VAL A 469 27.21 15.79 -14.24
CA VAL A 469 26.17 14.76 -14.42
C VAL A 469 25.87 14.05 -13.10
N GLY A 470 26.88 13.78 -12.28
CA GLY A 470 26.69 13.22 -10.93
C GLY A 470 25.80 14.10 -10.05
N GLU A 471 25.99 15.44 -10.11
CA GLU A 471 25.10 16.39 -9.41
C GLU A 471 23.68 16.37 -9.99
N ALA A 472 23.52 16.27 -11.32
CA ALA A 472 22.18 16.15 -11.94
C ALA A 472 21.43 14.90 -11.46
N ILE A 473 22.10 13.73 -11.35
CA ILE A 473 21.48 12.51 -10.80
C ILE A 473 21.11 12.71 -9.32
N ASP A 474 21.97 13.33 -8.52
CA ASP A 474 21.69 13.60 -7.10
C ASP A 474 20.49 14.54 -6.93
N MET A 475 20.34 15.52 -7.82
CA MET A 475 19.18 16.41 -7.85
C MET A 475 17.90 15.68 -8.29
N ALA A 476 17.96 14.83 -9.32
CA ALA A 476 16.85 14.01 -9.77
C ALA A 476 16.35 13.05 -8.66
N LEU A 477 17.27 12.38 -7.97
CA LEU A 477 16.96 11.55 -6.80
C LEU A 477 16.35 12.38 -5.67
N GLY A 478 16.92 13.53 -5.37
CA GLY A 478 16.48 14.41 -4.29
C GLY A 478 15.07 14.95 -4.53
N CYS A 479 14.75 15.40 -5.75
CA CYS A 479 13.42 15.89 -6.11
C CYS A 479 12.38 14.76 -6.08
N PHE A 480 12.73 13.55 -6.52
CA PHE A 480 11.84 12.38 -6.46
C PHE A 480 11.58 11.94 -5.01
N GLU A 481 12.62 11.84 -4.17
CA GLU A 481 12.51 11.41 -2.77
C GLU A 481 11.67 12.38 -1.94
N LYS A 482 11.92 13.70 -2.07
CA LYS A 482 11.32 14.76 -1.24
C LYS A 482 10.10 15.42 -1.87
N GLN A 483 9.81 15.15 -3.13
CA GLN A 483 8.82 15.87 -3.95
C GLN A 483 9.10 17.40 -3.98
N ASP A 484 10.38 17.75 -4.13
CA ASP A 484 10.86 19.12 -4.08
C ASP A 484 10.83 19.75 -5.48
N LEU A 485 9.82 20.59 -5.73
CA LEU A 485 9.65 21.30 -6.99
C LEU A 485 10.78 22.30 -7.26
N ALA A 486 11.26 22.98 -6.22
CA ALA A 486 12.32 23.97 -6.39
C ALA A 486 13.62 23.30 -6.85
N LEU A 487 13.89 22.09 -6.35
CA LEU A 487 15.02 21.28 -6.80
C LEU A 487 14.81 20.77 -8.24
N ALA A 488 13.60 20.31 -8.58
CA ALA A 488 13.26 19.83 -9.92
C ALA A 488 13.47 20.92 -11.00
N GLU A 489 13.08 22.17 -10.72
CA GLU A 489 13.24 23.32 -11.61
C GLU A 489 14.71 23.72 -11.85
N THR A 490 15.65 23.21 -11.04
CA THR A 490 17.09 23.51 -11.18
C THR A 490 17.88 22.44 -11.95
N ILE A 491 17.27 21.34 -12.35
CA ILE A 491 17.94 20.26 -13.11
C ILE A 491 18.22 20.70 -14.54
N GLU A 492 17.21 21.23 -15.23
CA GLU A 492 17.33 21.68 -16.62
C GLU A 492 18.43 22.73 -16.86
N PRO A 493 18.59 23.76 -15.99
CA PRO A 493 19.75 24.67 -16.12
C PRO A 493 21.12 23.98 -16.05
N LEU A 494 21.23 22.88 -15.31
CA LEU A 494 22.48 22.11 -15.23
C LEU A 494 22.66 21.22 -16.46
N GLU A 495 21.59 20.62 -16.96
CA GLU A 495 21.57 19.84 -18.21
C GLU A 495 22.06 20.68 -19.39
N GLU A 496 21.52 21.88 -19.60
CA GLU A 496 21.94 22.79 -20.65
C GLU A 496 23.45 23.14 -20.56
N VAL A 497 23.99 23.25 -19.34
CA VAL A 497 25.43 23.44 -19.14
C VAL A 497 26.22 22.19 -19.53
N VAL A 498 25.73 20.98 -19.23
CA VAL A 498 26.34 19.71 -19.64
C VAL A 498 26.36 19.57 -21.15
N ASP A 499 25.26 19.93 -21.83
CA ASP A 499 25.18 19.93 -23.29
C ASP A 499 26.24 20.86 -23.92
N GLN A 500 26.35 22.10 -23.44
CA GLN A 500 27.39 23.04 -23.90
C GLN A 500 28.81 22.54 -23.60
N MET A 501 29.02 21.83 -22.48
CA MET A 501 30.29 21.19 -22.17
C MET A 501 30.59 20.07 -23.17
N GLN A 502 29.64 19.22 -23.47
CA GLN A 502 29.77 18.10 -24.42
C GLN A 502 30.21 18.62 -25.79
N GLU A 503 29.51 19.62 -26.35
CA GLU A 503 29.82 20.20 -27.65
C GLU A 503 31.26 20.78 -27.67
N THR A 504 31.59 21.61 -26.66
CA THR A 504 32.92 22.21 -26.53
C THR A 504 34.05 21.17 -26.40
N LEU A 505 33.83 20.13 -25.59
CA LEU A 505 34.83 19.08 -25.35
C LEU A 505 35.06 18.22 -26.59
N LYS A 506 33.99 17.92 -27.31
CA LYS A 506 34.05 17.21 -28.60
C LYS A 506 34.90 17.97 -29.62
N ASP A 507 34.68 19.29 -29.77
CA ASP A 507 35.44 20.13 -30.69
C ASP A 507 36.92 20.21 -30.28
N ARG A 508 37.23 20.32 -28.99
CA ARG A 508 38.60 20.31 -28.49
C ARG A 508 39.28 18.99 -28.77
N HIS A 509 38.59 17.89 -28.58
CA HIS A 509 39.13 16.57 -28.83
C HIS A 509 39.45 16.35 -30.31
N ILE A 510 38.58 16.78 -31.21
CA ILE A 510 38.82 16.76 -32.65
C ILE A 510 40.09 17.57 -33.01
N ASN A 511 40.30 18.72 -32.36
CA ASN A 511 41.51 19.54 -32.58
C ASN A 511 42.77 18.82 -32.03
N ARG A 512 42.72 18.18 -30.88
CA ARG A 512 43.82 17.34 -30.35
C ARG A 512 44.17 16.20 -31.30
N LEU A 513 43.17 15.55 -31.88
CA LEU A 513 43.38 14.48 -32.86
C LEU A 513 44.08 15.00 -34.13
N ARG A 514 43.64 16.13 -34.68
CA ARG A 514 44.25 16.77 -35.84
C ARG A 514 45.72 17.18 -35.62
N ASN A 515 46.04 17.58 -34.38
CA ASN A 515 47.38 17.98 -33.98
C ASN A 515 48.30 16.78 -33.56
N GLY A 516 47.82 15.56 -33.65
CA GLY A 516 48.56 14.35 -33.24
C GLY A 516 48.80 14.24 -31.72
N GLN A 517 47.97 14.91 -30.91
CA GLN A 517 48.08 14.95 -29.45
C GLN A 517 47.29 13.80 -28.76
N CYS A 518 46.51 13.03 -29.52
CA CYS A 518 45.84 11.82 -29.05
C CYS A 518 45.81 10.75 -30.15
N THR A 519 45.61 9.49 -29.76
CA THR A 519 45.49 8.36 -30.65
C THR A 519 44.04 8.20 -31.17
N VAL A 520 43.89 7.53 -32.33
CA VAL A 520 42.58 7.20 -32.87
C VAL A 520 41.83 6.24 -31.94
N ASP A 521 42.53 5.32 -31.30
CA ASP A 521 41.97 4.30 -30.40
C ASP A 521 41.39 4.93 -29.12
N ALA A 522 41.89 6.09 -28.67
CA ALA A 522 41.32 6.85 -27.57
C ALA A 522 40.23 7.84 -28.02
N ALA A 523 40.18 8.18 -29.33
CA ALA A 523 39.26 9.22 -29.83
C ALA A 523 37.81 8.78 -29.78
N PHE A 524 37.51 7.55 -30.21
CA PHE A 524 36.14 7.03 -30.23
C PHE A 524 35.59 6.87 -28.80
N PRO A 525 36.29 6.20 -27.84
CA PRO A 525 35.82 6.10 -26.45
C PRO A 525 35.59 7.44 -25.78
N PHE A 526 36.40 8.46 -26.07
CA PHE A 526 36.21 9.80 -25.51
C PHE A 526 34.90 10.46 -25.98
N VAL A 527 34.66 10.48 -27.30
CA VAL A 527 33.44 11.11 -27.88
C VAL A 527 32.18 10.38 -27.43
N GLU A 528 32.20 9.07 -27.43
CA GLU A 528 31.04 8.26 -27.02
C GLU A 528 30.78 8.40 -25.50
N SER A 529 31.84 8.49 -24.67
CA SER A 529 31.67 8.77 -23.24
C SER A 529 31.00 10.13 -23.00
N LEU A 530 31.37 11.16 -23.77
CA LEU A 530 30.69 12.48 -23.70
C LEU A 530 29.21 12.39 -24.08
N SER A 531 28.90 11.61 -25.14
CA SER A 531 27.51 11.40 -25.56
C SER A 531 26.69 10.61 -24.50
N CYS A 532 27.28 9.62 -23.85
CA CYS A 532 26.63 8.92 -22.76
C CYS A 532 26.37 9.84 -21.55
N LEU A 533 27.32 10.70 -21.19
CA LEU A 533 27.21 11.64 -20.07
C LEU A 533 26.11 12.68 -20.34
N GLU A 534 26.02 13.23 -21.54
CA GLU A 534 24.93 14.15 -21.94
C GLU A 534 23.57 13.44 -21.84
N ARG A 535 23.42 12.24 -22.43
CA ARG A 535 22.15 11.49 -22.37
C ARG A 535 21.72 11.16 -20.93
N ILE A 536 22.65 10.85 -20.04
CA ILE A 536 22.35 10.65 -18.60
C ILE A 536 21.80 11.95 -18.00
N SER A 537 22.37 13.11 -18.36
CA SER A 537 21.88 14.42 -17.90
C SER A 537 20.47 14.73 -18.40
N ASP A 538 20.20 14.43 -19.69
CA ASP A 538 18.87 14.55 -20.31
C ASP A 538 17.83 13.69 -19.56
N HIS A 539 18.15 12.43 -19.24
CA HIS A 539 17.27 11.59 -18.43
C HIS A 539 17.02 12.15 -17.03
N CYS A 540 17.99 12.83 -16.42
CA CYS A 540 17.78 13.53 -15.15
C CYS A 540 16.81 14.71 -15.27
N SER A 541 16.90 15.49 -16.37
CA SER A 541 15.96 16.57 -16.65
C SER A 541 14.55 16.03 -16.87
N ASN A 542 14.39 14.93 -17.62
CA ASN A 542 13.11 14.27 -17.81
C ASN A 542 12.45 13.88 -16.47
N ILE A 543 13.21 13.31 -15.53
CA ILE A 543 12.72 13.03 -14.17
C ILE A 543 12.21 14.32 -13.49
N GLY A 544 12.96 15.42 -13.61
CA GLY A 544 12.56 16.72 -13.07
C GLY A 544 11.22 17.20 -13.65
N VAL A 545 11.02 17.11 -14.94
CA VAL A 545 9.78 17.51 -15.62
C VAL A 545 8.60 16.62 -15.22
N TYR A 546 8.77 15.30 -15.16
CA TYR A 546 7.72 14.39 -14.66
C TYR A 546 7.32 14.71 -13.21
N MET A 547 8.27 15.05 -12.36
CA MET A 547 8.00 15.45 -10.98
C MET A 547 7.24 16.78 -10.90
N ILE A 548 7.56 17.76 -11.73
CA ILE A 548 6.86 19.05 -11.80
C ILE A 548 5.41 18.84 -12.25
N SER A 549 5.18 18.06 -13.30
CA SER A 549 3.84 17.73 -13.80
C SER A 549 3.02 17.00 -12.73
N TYR A 550 3.61 16.02 -12.07
CA TYR A 550 2.98 15.25 -11.00
C TYR A 550 2.53 16.11 -9.82
N VAL A 551 3.40 16.99 -9.32
CA VAL A 551 3.10 17.80 -8.12
C VAL A 551 2.14 18.96 -8.43
N ARG A 552 2.22 19.55 -9.61
CA ARG A 552 1.30 20.63 -10.05
C ARG A 552 -0.09 20.11 -10.41
N GLY A 553 -0.23 18.80 -10.64
CA GLY A 553 -1.52 18.18 -10.96
C GLY A 553 -2.10 18.65 -12.32
N SER A 554 -1.26 19.02 -13.25
CA SER A 554 -1.65 19.43 -14.59
C SER A 554 -1.28 18.34 -15.60
N ASP A 555 -2.29 17.66 -16.16
CA ASP A 555 -2.13 16.78 -17.34
C ASP A 555 -1.67 17.56 -18.59
N GLU A 556 -1.48 18.89 -18.48
CA GLU A 556 -1.26 19.82 -19.57
C GLU A 556 0.17 20.36 -19.66
N VAL A 557 1.10 19.94 -18.79
CA VAL A 557 2.51 20.31 -19.01
C VAL A 557 3.10 19.34 -20.02
N ASP A 558 2.88 19.63 -21.32
CA ASP A 558 3.65 19.02 -22.38
C ASP A 558 5.14 19.32 -22.14
N HIS A 559 5.94 18.26 -22.01
CA HIS A 559 7.38 18.29 -21.75
C HIS A 559 8.09 19.33 -22.64
N HIS A 560 7.81 19.29 -23.92
CA HIS A 560 8.40 20.19 -24.90
C HIS A 560 7.99 21.66 -24.65
N THR A 561 6.73 21.92 -24.35
CA THR A 561 6.23 23.26 -24.07
C THR A 561 6.85 23.83 -22.79
N TYR A 562 7.05 23.00 -21.76
CA TYR A 562 7.68 23.44 -20.50
C TYR A 562 9.16 23.81 -20.70
N ILE A 563 9.93 22.96 -21.39
CA ILE A 563 11.33 23.24 -21.72
C ILE A 563 11.45 24.50 -22.57
N MET A 564 10.60 24.69 -23.59
CA MET A 564 10.59 25.93 -24.37
C MET A 564 10.29 27.18 -23.53
N GLN A 565 9.42 27.07 -22.51
CA GLN A 565 9.15 28.20 -21.60
C GLN A 565 10.35 28.51 -20.71
N LEU A 566 11.07 27.50 -20.24
CA LEU A 566 12.30 27.66 -19.48
C LEU A 566 13.39 28.37 -20.30
N HIS A 567 13.64 27.89 -21.52
CA HIS A 567 14.65 28.47 -22.43
C HIS A 567 14.25 29.85 -22.98
N SER A 568 12.97 30.21 -22.98
CA SER A 568 12.52 31.55 -23.34
C SER A 568 12.85 32.64 -22.31
N GLY A 569 13.44 32.26 -21.16
CA GLY A 569 13.83 33.18 -20.09
C GLY A 569 12.65 33.73 -19.27
N GLN A 570 11.44 33.15 -19.42
CA GLN A 570 10.24 33.58 -18.69
C GLN A 570 10.20 33.11 -17.24
N VAL A 571 11.07 32.16 -16.85
CA VAL A 571 11.19 31.66 -15.49
C VAL A 571 12.38 32.33 -14.81
N GLY A 572 12.10 33.21 -13.83
CA GLY A 572 13.08 34.14 -13.27
C GLY A 572 14.32 33.52 -12.59
N HIS A 573 14.26 32.26 -12.15
CA HIS A 573 15.41 31.57 -11.53
C HIS A 573 16.27 30.77 -12.51
N TYR A 574 15.81 30.49 -13.72
CA TYR A 574 16.56 29.70 -14.71
C TYR A 574 17.92 30.32 -15.04
N ASN A 575 17.93 31.57 -15.47
CA ASN A 575 19.16 32.27 -15.88
C ASN A 575 20.18 32.41 -14.74
N GLU A 576 19.72 32.53 -13.50
CA GLU A 576 20.59 32.60 -12.32
C GLU A 576 21.26 31.25 -12.06
N GLN A 577 20.50 30.15 -12.10
CA GLN A 577 21.02 28.79 -11.91
C GLN A 577 21.93 28.38 -13.08
N PHE A 578 21.54 28.67 -14.30
CA PHE A 578 22.38 28.42 -15.47
C PHE A 578 23.75 29.11 -15.36
N ARG A 579 23.78 30.40 -14.97
CA ARG A 579 25.02 31.12 -14.74
C ARG A 579 25.87 30.48 -13.62
N ARG A 580 25.24 30.11 -12.53
CA ARG A 580 25.90 29.44 -11.40
C ARG A 580 26.56 28.13 -11.82
N TYR A 581 25.88 27.29 -12.60
CA TYR A 581 26.44 26.03 -13.09
C TYR A 581 27.49 26.25 -14.17
N THR A 582 27.34 27.26 -15.01
CA THR A 582 28.38 27.69 -15.97
C THR A 582 29.67 28.06 -15.25
N GLU A 583 29.59 28.90 -14.21
CA GLU A 583 30.74 29.27 -13.39
C GLU A 583 31.35 28.06 -12.66
N LYS A 584 30.50 27.13 -12.21
CA LYS A 584 30.95 25.97 -11.43
C LYS A 584 31.67 24.94 -12.29
N TYR A 585 31.20 24.65 -13.51
CA TYR A 585 31.69 23.54 -14.32
C TYR A 585 32.29 23.98 -15.66
N TYR A 586 31.55 24.75 -16.46
CA TYR A 586 31.99 25.13 -17.80
C TYR A 586 33.22 26.02 -17.79
N ASP A 587 33.30 27.00 -16.91
CA ASP A 587 34.46 27.92 -16.83
C ASP A 587 35.73 27.21 -16.36
N GLN A 588 35.62 26.11 -15.60
CA GLN A 588 36.79 25.28 -15.25
C GLN A 588 37.39 24.67 -16.53
N ILE A 589 36.58 24.13 -17.40
CA ILE A 589 37.00 23.59 -18.70
C ILE A 589 37.57 24.70 -19.56
N ARG A 590 36.91 25.86 -19.62
CA ARG A 590 37.34 27.00 -20.43
C ARG A 590 38.69 27.60 -19.98
N SER A 591 38.96 27.60 -18.70
CA SER A 591 40.21 28.14 -18.13
C SER A 591 41.39 27.16 -18.20
N ALA A 592 41.13 25.85 -18.27
CA ALA A 592 42.16 24.85 -18.53
C ALA A 592 42.73 25.09 -19.94
N LYS A 593 44.01 25.47 -20.03
CA LYS A 593 44.68 25.73 -21.33
C LYS A 593 44.56 24.48 -22.22
N ALA A 594 44.18 24.71 -23.47
CA ALA A 594 44.11 23.70 -24.54
C ALA A 594 45.49 23.06 -24.80
#